data_02db9747acf4c798be1427fccea7d82f
#
_entry.id   02db9747acf4c798be1427fccea7d82f
#
_cell.length_a   1.000
_cell.length_b   1.000
_cell.length_c   1.000
_cell.angle_alpha   90.00
_cell.angle_beta   90.00
_cell.angle_gamma   90.00
#
_symmetry.space_group_name_H-M   'P 1'
#
loop_
_entity.id
_entity.type
_entity.pdbx_description
1 polymer ?
#
loop_
_entity_poly.entity_id
_entity_poly.type
_entity_poly.pdbx_seq_one_letter_code
_entity_poly.pdbx_strand_id
1 'polypeptide(L)'
;MLPIHCAKKPYEKLADGTVKKVEVPYEIPDSWEWVRLKTIYQVINGDRGKNYPSKDKLFENGEIPFINAGNIANEVISSQNLLYLSEEQYNKLGNGKLIKGDVIFCLRGSLGKFGIFNMEKGAIASSLVIIRPYYNNSKDIDIYFSKYLASPVLLSEIRKYNNGTAQPNLSAKALNNFFIPLPPLAEQKRIVAQIERALEKVEAYAESYNKLQELDRAFPDKLKKSILQYAMQGKLVAQDPNDEPVEVLLEKIRAEKQKLYEEGKLKKKDLAEILTEKGDDNSPYGKIPKSWRINSLNSVANIYTGNSINATEKKTYFSGATGINYIATKDVNFDGSIDYNNGIKIPEDYLSKFKISPANSVLLCLEGGSAGRKIGLLEQEVCFGNKLCSLSFHTGENKFLYYFLQSPQFLSDFQDSKSGIIGGVSVKKLGVITIPMPPQKEQERISSKVEQLFQKVNQFY
;
A
#
# COMPACT_ATOMS: atom_id res chain seq x y z
N MET A 1 -46.04 -0.97 -6.27
CA MET A 1 -46.56 0.35 -5.84
C MET A 1 -47.15 0.17 -4.46
N LEU A 2 -46.50 0.66 -3.42
CA LEU A 2 -47.07 0.74 -2.07
C LEU A 2 -48.02 1.95 -2.05
N PRO A 3 -49.17 1.88 -1.40
CA PRO A 3 -50.13 2.98 -1.37
C PRO A 3 -49.49 4.18 -0.65
N ILE A 4 -49.49 5.31 -1.34
CA ILE A 4 -49.11 6.61 -0.77
C ILE A 4 -50.21 7.00 0.21
N HIS A 5 -50.04 6.69 1.49
CA HIS A 5 -50.93 7.21 2.53
C HIS A 5 -50.61 8.69 2.77
N CYS A 6 -51.65 9.48 2.87
CA CYS A 6 -51.62 10.92 3.08
C CYS A 6 -50.87 11.22 4.39
N ALA A 7 -49.66 11.76 4.31
CA ALA A 7 -48.82 12.05 5.46
C ALA A 7 -49.51 13.04 6.42
N LYS A 8 -49.57 12.70 7.71
CA LYS A 8 -49.99 13.64 8.75
C LYS A 8 -49.06 14.85 8.72
N LYS A 9 -49.60 16.04 8.45
CA LYS A 9 -48.82 17.27 8.55
C LYS A 9 -48.43 17.47 10.02
N PRO A 10 -47.16 17.58 10.36
CA PRO A 10 -46.75 17.72 11.76
C PRO A 10 -47.12 19.09 12.28
N TYR A 11 -47.78 19.10 13.42
CA TYR A 11 -48.14 20.31 14.17
C TYR A 11 -47.62 20.19 15.59
N GLU A 12 -47.04 21.27 16.11
CA GLU A 12 -46.64 21.39 17.50
C GLU A 12 -47.71 22.16 18.28
N LYS A 13 -48.25 21.54 19.33
CA LYS A 13 -49.17 22.23 20.26
C LYS A 13 -48.35 22.80 21.41
N LEU A 14 -48.43 24.12 21.56
CA LEU A 14 -47.72 24.85 22.63
C LEU A 14 -48.54 24.77 23.94
N ALA A 15 -47.85 25.10 25.06
CA ALA A 15 -48.46 25.05 26.40
C ALA A 15 -49.66 25.99 26.56
N ASP A 16 -49.74 27.06 25.78
CA ASP A 16 -50.85 28.02 25.74
C ASP A 16 -52.04 27.53 24.88
N GLY A 17 -51.94 26.31 24.34
CA GLY A 17 -52.97 25.73 23.45
C GLY A 17 -52.84 26.06 21.96
N THR A 18 -51.92 26.94 21.60
CA THR A 18 -51.64 27.33 20.22
C THR A 18 -51.11 26.15 19.41
N VAL A 19 -51.62 25.95 18.19
CA VAL A 19 -51.16 24.89 17.29
C VAL A 19 -50.39 25.53 16.13
N LYS A 20 -49.09 25.16 15.96
CA LYS A 20 -48.21 25.68 14.92
C LYS A 20 -47.81 24.54 13.98
N LYS A 21 -47.91 24.79 12.66
CA LYS A 21 -47.33 23.86 11.65
C LYS A 21 -45.80 23.84 11.79
N VAL A 22 -45.22 22.66 11.72
CA VAL A 22 -43.79 22.45 11.84
C VAL A 22 -43.23 21.89 10.55
N GLU A 23 -42.09 22.39 10.11
CA GLU A 23 -41.32 21.81 9.00
C GLU A 23 -40.47 20.67 9.53
N VAL A 24 -40.65 19.49 8.96
CA VAL A 24 -39.87 18.28 9.29
C VAL A 24 -38.99 17.88 8.12
N PRO A 25 -37.91 17.14 8.34
CA PRO A 25 -36.93 16.78 7.29
C PRO A 25 -37.53 15.98 6.13
N TYR A 26 -38.47 15.08 6.41
CA TYR A 26 -39.13 14.22 5.42
C TYR A 26 -40.44 13.65 5.99
N GLU A 27 -41.22 12.98 5.15
CA GLU A 27 -42.43 12.27 5.56
C GLU A 27 -42.09 10.94 6.23
N ILE A 28 -42.82 10.61 7.31
CA ILE A 28 -42.68 9.37 8.07
C ILE A 28 -43.94 8.55 8.01
N PRO A 29 -43.92 7.22 8.24
CA PRO A 29 -45.11 6.37 8.33
C PRO A 29 -46.09 6.87 9.39
N ASP A 30 -47.37 6.58 9.22
CA ASP A 30 -48.42 7.01 10.15
C ASP A 30 -48.27 6.48 11.57
N SER A 31 -47.53 5.36 11.74
CA SER A 31 -47.22 4.76 13.03
C SER A 31 -46.06 5.44 13.75
N TRP A 32 -45.34 6.37 13.07
CA TRP A 32 -44.22 7.09 13.66
C TRP A 32 -44.61 8.48 14.09
N GLU A 33 -43.80 9.06 14.98
CA GLU A 33 -43.97 10.44 15.43
C GLU A 33 -42.69 11.24 15.30
N TRP A 34 -42.79 12.50 14.91
CA TRP A 34 -41.70 13.46 15.04
C TRP A 34 -41.73 14.03 16.46
N VAL A 35 -40.64 13.77 17.21
CA VAL A 35 -40.47 14.31 18.57
C VAL A 35 -39.24 15.20 18.63
N ARG A 36 -39.28 16.23 19.50
CA ARG A 36 -38.07 17.00 19.76
C ARG A 36 -37.15 16.25 20.73
N LEU A 37 -35.81 16.38 20.55
CA LEU A 37 -34.82 15.72 21.40
C LEU A 37 -35.13 15.95 22.88
N LYS A 38 -35.42 17.21 23.28
CA LYS A 38 -35.78 17.58 24.65
C LYS A 38 -36.97 16.83 25.24
N THR A 39 -37.79 16.20 24.42
CA THR A 39 -38.98 15.48 24.89
C THR A 39 -38.63 14.14 25.50
N ILE A 40 -37.61 13.50 25.01
CA ILE A 40 -37.18 12.15 25.42
C ILE A 40 -35.80 12.11 26.07
N TYR A 41 -34.98 13.14 25.86
CA TYR A 41 -33.62 13.24 26.40
C TYR A 41 -33.39 14.57 27.12
N GLN A 42 -32.62 14.49 28.21
CA GLN A 42 -32.03 15.64 28.88
C GLN A 42 -30.68 15.97 28.25
N VAL A 43 -30.46 17.23 27.89
CA VAL A 43 -29.15 17.75 27.45
C VAL A 43 -28.47 18.47 28.59
N ILE A 44 -27.35 17.91 29.05
CA ILE A 44 -26.59 18.41 30.20
C ILE A 44 -25.27 19.00 29.70
N ASN A 45 -25.01 20.28 29.94
CA ASN A 45 -23.75 20.91 29.58
C ASN A 45 -22.61 20.44 30.48
N GLY A 46 -21.39 20.43 29.95
CA GLY A 46 -20.18 20.37 30.77
C GLY A 46 -20.07 21.62 31.67
N ASP A 47 -19.34 21.49 32.77
CA ASP A 47 -19.10 22.63 33.68
C ASP A 47 -18.35 23.75 32.95
N ARG A 48 -18.70 24.99 33.25
CA ARG A 48 -18.06 26.21 32.72
C ARG A 48 -17.77 27.22 33.83
N GLY A 49 -18.07 26.88 35.07
CA GLY A 49 -17.91 27.74 36.21
C GLY A 49 -16.50 27.71 36.80
N LYS A 50 -16.37 28.31 38.00
CA LYS A 50 -15.12 28.36 38.77
C LYS A 50 -14.55 26.98 39.13
N ASN A 51 -15.35 25.96 39.06
CA ASN A 51 -14.97 24.57 39.37
C ASN A 51 -14.49 23.78 38.13
N TYR A 52 -14.47 24.40 36.93
CA TYR A 52 -13.91 23.75 35.77
C TYR A 52 -12.42 23.45 35.95
N PRO A 53 -11.94 22.24 35.69
CA PRO A 53 -10.57 21.84 35.99
C PRO A 53 -9.58 22.62 35.09
N SER A 54 -8.59 23.25 35.70
CA SER A 54 -7.41 23.76 35.03
C SER A 54 -6.49 22.61 34.62
N LYS A 55 -5.54 22.86 33.71
CA LYS A 55 -4.66 21.81 33.16
C LYS A 55 -3.84 21.08 34.22
N ASP A 56 -3.43 21.77 35.25
CA ASP A 56 -2.67 21.24 36.41
C ASP A 56 -3.49 20.29 37.31
N LYS A 57 -4.80 20.24 37.14
CA LYS A 57 -5.72 19.33 37.84
C LYS A 57 -6.16 18.13 37.01
N LEU A 58 -5.54 17.94 35.85
CA LEU A 58 -5.76 16.83 34.95
C LEU A 58 -4.52 15.93 34.97
N PHE A 59 -4.70 14.64 35.14
CA PHE A 59 -3.65 13.64 35.30
C PHE A 59 -3.66 12.65 34.14
N GLU A 60 -2.51 12.09 33.79
CA GLU A 60 -2.40 11.06 32.76
C GLU A 60 -2.96 9.69 33.21
N ASN A 61 -3.03 9.47 34.53
CA ASN A 61 -3.55 8.24 35.14
C ASN A 61 -4.53 8.57 36.25
N GLY A 62 -5.59 7.78 36.38
CA GLY A 62 -6.60 7.96 37.40
C GLY A 62 -7.83 7.08 37.20
N GLU A 63 -8.84 7.24 38.05
CA GLU A 63 -10.08 6.45 38.00
C GLU A 63 -11.24 7.21 37.34
N ILE A 64 -11.21 8.55 37.30
CA ILE A 64 -12.31 9.36 36.81
C ILE A 64 -11.91 10.05 35.50
N PRO A 65 -12.29 9.49 34.36
CA PRO A 65 -11.95 10.05 33.06
C PRO A 65 -12.60 11.41 32.83
N PHE A 66 -11.81 12.33 32.22
CA PHE A 66 -12.26 13.65 31.77
C PHE A 66 -12.25 13.67 30.24
N ILE A 67 -13.43 13.50 29.66
CA ILE A 67 -13.62 13.31 28.24
C ILE A 67 -13.63 14.65 27.50
N ASN A 68 -12.83 14.76 26.45
CA ASN A 68 -12.85 15.87 25.51
C ASN A 68 -13.16 15.37 24.07
N ALA A 69 -13.33 16.29 23.11
CA ALA A 69 -13.68 15.94 21.74
C ALA A 69 -12.64 15.03 21.02
N GLY A 70 -11.37 15.08 21.44
CA GLY A 70 -10.29 14.24 20.91
C GLY A 70 -10.41 12.76 21.34
N ASN A 71 -11.09 12.51 22.46
CA ASN A 71 -11.31 11.14 22.97
C ASN A 71 -12.50 10.43 22.29
N ILE A 72 -13.24 11.09 21.40
CA ILE A 72 -14.39 10.49 20.71
C ILE A 72 -13.97 10.07 19.31
N ALA A 73 -14.05 8.78 19.03
CA ALA A 73 -13.76 8.20 17.70
C ALA A 73 -14.72 7.05 17.41
N ASN A 74 -15.33 7.04 16.21
CA ASN A 74 -16.20 5.95 15.75
C ASN A 74 -17.26 5.51 16.77
N GLU A 75 -18.00 6.45 17.32
CA GLU A 75 -19.05 6.22 18.33
C GLU A 75 -18.55 5.67 19.68
N VAL A 76 -17.23 5.55 19.86
CA VAL A 76 -16.57 4.98 21.03
C VAL A 76 -15.73 6.03 21.74
N ILE A 77 -15.61 5.90 23.06
CA ILE A 77 -14.67 6.69 23.86
C ILE A 77 -13.31 5.99 23.84
N SER A 78 -12.33 6.63 23.21
CA SER A 78 -10.95 6.14 23.15
C SER A 78 -10.22 6.40 24.46
N SER A 79 -9.48 5.42 24.94
CA SER A 79 -8.55 5.55 26.06
C SER A 79 -7.23 6.27 25.69
N GLN A 80 -6.99 6.50 24.40
CA GLN A 80 -5.78 7.15 23.95
C GLN A 80 -5.75 8.63 24.36
N ASN A 81 -4.68 9.07 25.03
CA ASN A 81 -4.51 10.43 25.56
C ASN A 81 -5.68 10.88 26.50
N LEU A 82 -6.28 9.92 27.20
CA LEU A 82 -7.34 10.20 28.14
C LEU A 82 -6.73 10.82 29.40
N LEU A 83 -7.33 11.91 29.87
CA LEU A 83 -6.95 12.55 31.12
C LEU A 83 -7.97 12.24 32.19
N TYR A 84 -7.54 12.37 33.45
CA TYR A 84 -8.33 11.95 34.62
C TYR A 84 -8.41 13.08 35.63
N LEU A 85 -9.50 13.06 36.42
CA LEU A 85 -9.74 13.94 37.55
C LEU A 85 -9.47 13.21 38.88
N SER A 86 -9.08 13.96 39.92
CA SER A 86 -9.18 13.48 41.28
C SER A 86 -10.64 13.42 41.73
N GLU A 87 -10.95 12.58 42.71
CA GLU A 87 -12.28 12.49 43.34
C GLU A 87 -12.73 13.84 43.89
N GLU A 88 -11.82 14.59 44.52
CA GLU A 88 -12.09 15.93 45.04
C GLU A 88 -12.52 16.90 43.93
N GLN A 89 -11.77 16.91 42.79
CA GLN A 89 -12.09 17.79 41.66
C GLN A 89 -13.42 17.39 41.00
N TYR A 90 -13.68 16.09 40.86
CA TYR A 90 -14.94 15.59 40.34
C TYR A 90 -16.13 15.98 41.19
N ASN A 91 -16.00 15.90 42.52
CA ASN A 91 -17.07 16.26 43.45
C ASN A 91 -17.40 17.75 43.39
N LYS A 92 -16.43 18.62 43.12
CA LYS A 92 -16.62 20.08 42.97
C LYS A 92 -17.35 20.45 41.68
N LEU A 93 -17.40 19.58 40.65
CA LEU A 93 -18.11 19.87 39.44
C LEU A 93 -19.60 20.06 39.69
N GLY A 94 -20.15 21.15 39.21
CA GLY A 94 -21.59 21.43 39.26
C GLY A 94 -22.39 20.68 38.20
N ASN A 95 -21.77 20.48 37.01
CA ASN A 95 -22.41 19.87 35.88
C ASN A 95 -21.45 18.94 35.10
N GLY A 96 -21.96 18.20 34.13
CA GLY A 96 -21.16 17.40 33.22
C GLY A 96 -20.60 16.11 33.78
N LYS A 97 -21.24 15.60 34.85
CA LYS A 97 -20.94 14.29 35.43
C LYS A 97 -21.61 13.17 34.67
N LEU A 98 -20.81 12.24 34.18
CA LEU A 98 -21.23 11.08 33.40
C LEU A 98 -21.63 9.89 34.25
N ILE A 99 -22.61 9.17 33.77
CA ILE A 99 -22.98 7.81 34.22
C ILE A 99 -22.99 6.86 33.03
N LYS A 100 -22.88 5.59 33.29
CA LYS A 100 -22.89 4.55 32.25
C LYS A 100 -24.16 4.61 31.40
N GLY A 101 -24.01 4.58 30.07
CA GLY A 101 -25.09 4.70 29.08
C GLY A 101 -25.31 6.12 28.57
N ASP A 102 -24.68 7.14 29.14
CA ASP A 102 -24.76 8.49 28.62
C ASP A 102 -24.19 8.58 27.20
N VAL A 103 -24.84 9.35 26.34
CA VAL A 103 -24.30 9.74 25.04
C VAL A 103 -23.59 11.08 25.20
N ILE A 104 -22.32 11.12 24.83
CA ILE A 104 -21.52 12.34 24.79
C ILE A 104 -21.57 12.90 23.38
N PHE A 105 -21.88 14.19 23.23
CA PHE A 105 -22.01 14.84 21.92
C PHE A 105 -21.18 16.11 21.84
N CYS A 106 -20.48 16.31 20.71
CA CYS A 106 -19.63 17.46 20.46
C CYS A 106 -20.45 18.64 19.90
N LEU A 107 -20.47 19.76 20.64
CA LEU A 107 -21.12 21.00 20.22
C LEU A 107 -20.17 21.95 19.48
N ARG A 108 -18.84 21.77 19.60
CA ARG A 108 -17.82 22.69 19.06
C ARG A 108 -16.61 21.93 18.51
N GLY A 109 -15.97 22.48 17.50
CA GLY A 109 -14.82 21.86 16.85
C GLY A 109 -15.23 20.69 15.99
N SER A 110 -15.21 19.47 16.53
CA SER A 110 -15.69 18.27 15.85
C SER A 110 -17.21 18.10 15.98
N LEU A 111 -17.96 19.12 15.55
CA LEU A 111 -19.42 19.18 15.68
C LEU A 111 -20.09 17.92 15.11
N GLY A 112 -21.02 17.34 15.89
CA GLY A 112 -21.75 16.13 15.52
C GLY A 112 -21.06 14.82 15.89
N LYS A 113 -19.77 14.82 16.28
CA LYS A 113 -19.17 13.62 16.88
C LYS A 113 -19.89 13.24 18.17
N PHE A 114 -20.11 11.95 18.35
CA PHE A 114 -20.70 11.40 19.56
C PHE A 114 -20.02 10.11 19.98
N GLY A 115 -20.22 9.72 21.23
CA GLY A 115 -19.77 8.43 21.76
C GLY A 115 -20.60 8.02 22.95
N ILE A 116 -20.74 6.70 23.14
CA ILE A 116 -21.47 6.13 24.27
C ILE A 116 -20.49 5.89 25.42
N PHE A 117 -20.83 6.42 26.60
CA PHE A 117 -20.03 6.25 27.80
C PHE A 117 -20.35 4.92 28.48
N ASN A 118 -19.36 4.05 28.61
CA ASN A 118 -19.51 2.68 29.13
C ASN A 118 -18.84 2.44 30.49
N MET A 119 -18.26 3.50 31.10
CA MET A 119 -17.64 3.44 32.43
C MET A 119 -18.64 3.92 33.50
N GLU A 120 -18.34 3.64 34.77
CA GLU A 120 -19.30 3.91 35.87
C GLU A 120 -19.42 5.41 36.18
N LYS A 121 -18.33 6.15 36.17
CA LYS A 121 -18.30 7.60 36.41
C LYS A 121 -17.25 8.29 35.54
N GLY A 122 -17.49 9.56 35.23
CA GLY A 122 -16.59 10.39 34.46
C GLY A 122 -17.10 11.83 34.39
N ALA A 123 -16.40 12.69 33.65
CA ALA A 123 -16.85 14.05 33.40
C ALA A 123 -16.50 14.47 31.98
N ILE A 124 -17.18 15.50 31.45
CA ILE A 124 -16.97 16.03 30.11
C ILE A 124 -16.38 17.44 30.13
N ALA A 125 -15.59 17.74 29.09
CA ALA A 125 -15.12 19.08 28.80
C ALA A 125 -16.27 20.03 28.39
N SER A 126 -16.08 21.33 28.55
CA SER A 126 -17.08 22.38 28.30
C SER A 126 -17.53 22.50 26.83
N SER A 127 -16.82 21.89 25.88
CA SER A 127 -17.18 21.82 24.47
C SER A 127 -18.17 20.71 24.14
N LEU A 128 -18.48 19.85 25.12
CA LEU A 128 -19.34 18.68 25.01
C LEU A 128 -20.63 18.86 25.79
N VAL A 129 -21.61 18.03 25.46
CA VAL A 129 -22.83 17.83 26.23
C VAL A 129 -23.07 16.35 26.44
N ILE A 130 -23.79 16.04 27.53
CA ILE A 130 -24.36 14.72 27.76
C ILE A 130 -25.81 14.73 27.26
N ILE A 131 -26.18 13.69 26.52
CA ILE A 131 -27.56 13.42 26.14
C ILE A 131 -27.96 12.16 26.94
N ARG A 132 -28.89 12.33 27.88
CA ARG A 132 -29.32 11.29 28.81
C ARG A 132 -30.83 11.08 28.68
N PRO A 133 -31.32 9.84 28.55
CA PRO A 133 -32.74 9.57 28.46
C PRO A 133 -33.46 9.91 29.82
N TYR A 134 -34.67 10.44 29.75
CA TYR A 134 -35.46 10.68 30.95
C TYR A 134 -35.89 9.37 31.62
N TYR A 135 -36.13 8.33 30.81
CA TYR A 135 -36.56 7.02 31.29
C TYR A 135 -35.52 5.96 30.97
N ASN A 136 -34.83 5.47 31.99
CA ASN A 136 -33.66 4.59 31.84
C ASN A 136 -34.01 3.10 31.64
N ASN A 137 -35.25 2.76 31.25
CA ASN A 137 -35.74 1.38 31.26
C ASN A 137 -35.63 0.62 29.92
N SER A 138 -35.05 1.21 28.87
CA SER A 138 -34.87 0.47 27.61
C SER A 138 -33.56 0.80 26.94
N LYS A 139 -32.62 -0.13 27.03
CA LYS A 139 -31.37 -0.13 26.24
C LYS A 139 -31.64 -0.01 24.72
N ASP A 140 -32.82 -0.39 24.27
CA ASP A 140 -33.23 -0.42 22.87
C ASP A 140 -33.42 0.98 22.28
N ILE A 141 -33.93 1.94 23.05
CA ILE A 141 -34.08 3.35 22.62
C ILE A 141 -32.69 3.97 22.39
N ASP A 142 -31.73 3.64 23.22
CA ASP A 142 -30.38 4.20 23.16
C ASP A 142 -29.64 3.72 21.90
N ILE A 143 -29.84 2.45 21.52
CA ILE A 143 -29.24 1.89 20.27
C ILE A 143 -29.86 2.54 19.04
N TYR A 144 -31.20 2.66 18.97
CA TYR A 144 -31.86 3.36 17.88
C TYR A 144 -31.40 4.82 17.80
N PHE A 145 -31.29 5.50 18.92
CA PHE A 145 -30.82 6.87 18.99
C PHE A 145 -29.37 7.02 18.49
N SER A 146 -28.48 6.08 18.80
CA SER A 146 -27.12 6.10 18.25
C SER A 146 -27.12 6.00 16.73
N LYS A 147 -28.00 5.18 16.14
CA LYS A 147 -28.17 5.10 14.67
C LYS A 147 -28.75 6.39 14.07
N TYR A 148 -29.66 7.06 14.79
CA TYR A 148 -30.11 8.40 14.40
C TYR A 148 -28.94 9.41 14.43
N LEU A 149 -28.10 9.41 15.47
CA LEU A 149 -26.94 10.31 15.56
C LEU A 149 -25.91 10.06 14.47
N ALA A 150 -25.77 8.83 13.98
CA ALA A 150 -24.92 8.48 12.85
C ALA A 150 -25.56 8.78 11.48
N SER A 151 -26.82 9.21 11.45
CA SER A 151 -27.59 9.34 10.21
C SER A 151 -27.36 10.69 9.50
N PRO A 152 -27.61 10.75 8.17
CA PRO A 152 -27.65 12.01 7.44
C PRO A 152 -28.70 13.00 7.95
N VAL A 153 -29.72 12.53 8.65
CA VAL A 153 -30.79 13.37 9.25
C VAL A 153 -30.21 14.30 10.31
N LEU A 154 -29.35 13.76 11.20
CA LEU A 154 -28.65 14.59 12.18
C LEU A 154 -27.82 15.68 11.49
N LEU A 155 -27.08 15.32 10.45
CA LEU A 155 -26.26 16.28 9.70
C LEU A 155 -27.11 17.39 9.08
N SER A 156 -28.32 17.07 8.59
CA SER A 156 -29.25 18.07 8.05
C SER A 156 -29.78 19.01 9.14
N GLU A 157 -30.10 18.48 10.33
CA GLU A 157 -30.50 19.26 11.48
C GLU A 157 -29.37 20.20 11.95
N ILE A 158 -28.13 19.70 12.03
CA ILE A 158 -26.95 20.52 12.37
C ILE A 158 -26.79 21.69 11.40
N ARG A 159 -26.95 21.45 10.08
CA ARG A 159 -26.82 22.49 9.04
C ARG A 159 -27.83 23.62 9.18
N LYS A 160 -29.06 23.34 9.61
CA LYS A 160 -30.11 24.35 9.83
C LYS A 160 -29.75 25.35 10.92
N TYR A 161 -28.97 24.93 11.92
CA TYR A 161 -28.59 25.74 13.07
C TYR A 161 -27.15 26.25 13.00
N ASN A 162 -26.40 25.92 11.94
CA ASN A 162 -25.03 26.38 11.74
C ASN A 162 -25.04 27.74 11.02
N ASN A 163 -24.79 28.81 11.73
CA ASN A 163 -24.92 30.19 11.25
C ASN A 163 -23.67 30.70 10.47
N GLY A 164 -22.98 29.82 9.71
CA GLY A 164 -21.96 30.25 8.75
C GLY A 164 -20.69 30.89 9.31
N THR A 165 -20.37 30.71 10.60
CA THR A 165 -19.11 31.15 11.20
C THR A 165 -17.97 30.21 10.85
N ALA A 166 -16.73 30.72 10.79
CA ALA A 166 -15.52 29.95 10.46
C ALA A 166 -15.29 28.73 11.38
N GLN A 167 -15.86 28.70 12.58
CA GLN A 167 -15.90 27.52 13.45
C GLN A 167 -17.35 27.08 13.66
N PRO A 168 -17.72 25.85 13.23
CA PRO A 168 -19.02 25.28 13.50
C PRO A 168 -19.30 25.22 15.00
N ASN A 169 -20.40 25.81 15.43
CA ASN A 169 -20.82 25.85 16.83
C ASN A 169 -22.33 25.65 16.94
N LEU A 170 -22.73 24.67 17.73
CA LEU A 170 -24.11 24.36 18.03
C LEU A 170 -24.38 24.66 19.50
N SER A 171 -25.50 25.32 19.80
CA SER A 171 -25.92 25.52 21.20
C SER A 171 -26.70 24.30 21.70
N ALA A 172 -26.62 24.02 23.00
CA ALA A 172 -27.48 22.99 23.63
C ALA A 172 -28.98 23.27 23.44
N LYS A 173 -29.36 24.57 23.39
CA LYS A 173 -30.75 24.99 23.10
C LYS A 173 -31.16 24.59 21.68
N ALA A 174 -30.29 24.72 20.68
CA ALA A 174 -30.55 24.28 19.31
C ALA A 174 -30.67 22.74 19.26
N LEU A 175 -29.72 22.02 19.87
CA LEU A 175 -29.77 20.55 19.94
C LEU A 175 -31.06 20.03 20.56
N ASN A 176 -31.55 20.65 21.61
CA ASN A 176 -32.84 20.34 22.26
C ASN A 176 -34.04 20.39 21.29
N ASN A 177 -33.95 21.18 20.21
CA ASN A 177 -35.01 21.35 19.22
C ASN A 177 -34.87 20.45 18.01
N PHE A 178 -33.85 19.60 17.92
CA PHE A 178 -33.73 18.65 16.82
C PHE A 178 -34.89 17.68 16.77
N PHE A 179 -35.35 17.39 15.57
CA PHE A 179 -36.39 16.43 15.35
C PHE A 179 -35.84 15.01 15.22
N ILE A 180 -36.42 14.10 15.98
CA ILE A 180 -36.11 12.67 15.96
C ILE A 180 -37.33 11.94 15.42
N PRO A 181 -37.23 11.12 14.36
CA PRO A 181 -38.31 10.26 13.92
C PRO A 181 -38.38 9.07 14.88
N LEU A 182 -39.49 8.95 15.60
CA LEU A 182 -39.66 7.96 16.64
C LEU A 182 -40.66 6.86 16.22
N PRO A 183 -40.18 5.68 15.77
CA PRO A 183 -40.99 4.51 15.51
C PRO A 183 -41.54 3.88 16.82
N PRO A 184 -42.54 3.03 16.75
CA PRO A 184 -42.90 2.13 17.84
C PRO A 184 -41.70 1.26 18.26
N LEU A 185 -41.57 0.94 19.54
CA LEU A 185 -40.37 0.25 20.10
C LEU A 185 -40.00 -1.06 19.36
N ALA A 186 -41.02 -1.87 19.02
CA ALA A 186 -40.81 -3.10 18.25
C ALA A 186 -40.23 -2.84 16.85
N GLU A 187 -40.56 -1.68 16.25
CA GLU A 187 -40.01 -1.28 14.94
C GLU A 187 -38.61 -0.70 15.05
N GLN A 188 -38.31 0.05 16.12
CA GLN A 188 -36.95 0.50 16.40
C GLN A 188 -35.98 -0.71 16.47
N LYS A 189 -36.37 -1.79 17.16
CA LYS A 189 -35.58 -3.04 17.21
C LYS A 189 -35.37 -3.66 15.84
N ARG A 190 -36.40 -3.71 15.01
CA ARG A 190 -36.29 -4.24 13.62
C ARG A 190 -35.37 -3.39 12.77
N ILE A 191 -35.47 -2.06 12.88
CA ILE A 191 -34.61 -1.12 12.16
C ILE A 191 -33.15 -1.31 12.56
N VAL A 192 -32.85 -1.35 13.85
CA VAL A 192 -31.49 -1.57 14.37
C VAL A 192 -30.94 -2.89 13.84
N ALA A 193 -31.67 -4.00 14.00
CA ALA A 193 -31.26 -5.31 13.53
C ALA A 193 -31.02 -5.33 12.00
N GLN A 194 -31.82 -4.61 11.23
CA GLN A 194 -31.64 -4.52 9.78
C GLN A 194 -30.39 -3.69 9.40
N ILE A 195 -30.13 -2.59 10.12
CA ILE A 195 -28.93 -1.77 9.92
C ILE A 195 -27.68 -2.60 10.25
N GLU A 196 -27.66 -3.32 11.37
CA GLU A 196 -26.53 -4.17 11.77
C GLU A 196 -26.24 -5.24 10.72
N ARG A 197 -27.26 -5.96 10.25
CA ARG A 197 -27.10 -6.94 9.15
C ARG A 197 -26.59 -6.31 7.86
N ALA A 198 -27.02 -5.08 7.55
CA ALA A 198 -26.55 -4.37 6.37
C ALA A 198 -25.09 -3.96 6.50
N LEU A 199 -24.69 -3.47 7.69
CA LEU A 199 -23.31 -3.10 7.97
C LEU A 199 -22.37 -4.31 7.89
N GLU A 200 -22.74 -5.46 8.46
CA GLU A 200 -21.97 -6.71 8.33
C GLU A 200 -21.73 -7.08 6.86
N LYS A 201 -22.76 -6.95 6.01
CA LYS A 201 -22.62 -7.20 4.56
C LYS A 201 -21.72 -6.18 3.87
N VAL A 202 -21.79 -4.91 4.28
CA VAL A 202 -20.93 -3.85 3.72
C VAL A 202 -19.47 -4.10 4.11
N GLU A 203 -19.19 -4.54 5.34
CA GLU A 203 -17.84 -4.89 5.78
C GLU A 203 -17.28 -6.09 4.99
N ALA A 204 -18.07 -7.16 4.85
CA ALA A 204 -17.68 -8.33 4.06
C ALA A 204 -17.44 -7.99 2.57
N TYR A 205 -18.27 -7.09 2.02
CA TYR A 205 -18.07 -6.59 0.66
C TYR A 205 -16.80 -5.76 0.56
N ALA A 206 -16.54 -4.86 1.52
CA ALA A 206 -15.35 -4.02 1.53
C ALA A 206 -14.06 -4.88 1.61
N GLU A 207 -14.05 -5.92 2.45
CA GLU A 207 -12.94 -6.88 2.53
C GLU A 207 -12.69 -7.58 1.18
N SER A 208 -13.76 -8.10 0.57
CA SER A 208 -13.69 -8.78 -0.72
C SER A 208 -13.23 -7.84 -1.84
N TYR A 209 -13.71 -6.60 -1.84
CA TYR A 209 -13.33 -5.57 -2.80
C TYR A 209 -11.86 -5.18 -2.66
N ASN A 210 -11.38 -4.95 -1.44
CA ASN A 210 -9.98 -4.64 -1.18
C ASN A 210 -9.06 -5.78 -1.64
N LYS A 211 -9.43 -7.03 -1.36
CA LYS A 211 -8.69 -8.22 -1.82
C LYS A 211 -8.63 -8.31 -3.35
N LEU A 212 -9.74 -8.01 -4.02
CA LEU A 212 -9.77 -7.96 -5.49
C LEU A 212 -8.83 -6.87 -6.03
N GLN A 213 -8.86 -5.68 -5.45
CA GLN A 213 -7.97 -4.57 -5.82
C GLN A 213 -6.48 -4.92 -5.63
N GLU A 214 -6.13 -5.62 -4.56
CA GLU A 214 -4.76 -6.11 -4.34
C GLU A 214 -4.35 -7.15 -5.39
N LEU A 215 -5.25 -8.07 -5.72
CA LEU A 215 -5.01 -9.07 -6.77
C LEU A 215 -4.82 -8.41 -8.13
N ASP A 216 -5.66 -7.45 -8.50
CA ASP A 216 -5.57 -6.72 -9.77
C ASP A 216 -4.24 -5.97 -9.89
N ARG A 217 -3.80 -5.28 -8.82
CA ARG A 217 -2.51 -4.58 -8.80
C ARG A 217 -1.31 -5.52 -8.92
N ALA A 218 -1.38 -6.70 -8.30
CA ALA A 218 -0.29 -7.68 -8.31
C ALA A 218 -0.29 -8.55 -9.57
N PHE A 219 -1.38 -8.62 -10.31
CA PHE A 219 -1.58 -9.55 -11.42
C PHE A 219 -0.57 -9.34 -12.56
N PRO A 220 -0.28 -8.11 -13.06
CA PRO A 220 0.67 -7.91 -14.15
C PRO A 220 2.07 -8.46 -13.82
N ASP A 221 2.55 -8.18 -12.61
CA ASP A 221 3.88 -8.65 -12.18
C ASP A 221 3.91 -10.17 -12.02
N LYS A 222 2.86 -10.76 -11.46
CA LYS A 222 2.74 -12.22 -11.33
C LYS A 222 2.70 -12.89 -12.71
N LEU A 223 1.97 -12.30 -13.64
CA LEU A 223 1.86 -12.81 -15.02
C LEU A 223 3.22 -12.73 -15.74
N LYS A 224 3.94 -11.59 -15.65
CA LYS A 224 5.29 -11.46 -16.21
C LYS A 224 6.25 -12.52 -15.64
N LYS A 225 6.22 -12.73 -14.32
CA LYS A 225 7.03 -13.78 -13.68
C LYS A 225 6.67 -15.19 -14.18
N SER A 226 5.39 -15.48 -14.35
CA SER A 226 4.93 -16.75 -14.90
C SER A 226 5.40 -16.96 -16.35
N ILE A 227 5.31 -15.92 -17.19
CA ILE A 227 5.81 -15.94 -18.57
C ILE A 227 7.31 -16.25 -18.59
N LEU A 228 8.12 -15.59 -17.74
CA LEU A 228 9.56 -15.85 -17.64
C LEU A 228 9.84 -17.27 -17.14
N GLN A 229 9.08 -17.78 -16.19
CA GLN A 229 9.24 -19.14 -15.71
C GLN A 229 8.96 -20.17 -16.82
N TYR A 230 7.89 -20.00 -17.60
CA TYR A 230 7.58 -20.85 -18.74
C TYR A 230 8.67 -20.74 -19.83
N ALA A 231 9.21 -19.53 -20.06
CA ALA A 231 10.32 -19.33 -20.97
C ALA A 231 11.57 -20.14 -20.57
N MET A 232 11.96 -20.08 -19.30
CA MET A 232 13.14 -20.77 -18.76
C MET A 232 12.95 -22.30 -18.65
N GLN A 233 11.72 -22.79 -18.74
CA GLN A 233 11.40 -24.22 -18.78
C GLN A 233 11.25 -24.76 -20.22
N GLY A 234 11.46 -23.92 -21.26
CA GLY A 234 11.28 -24.33 -22.66
C GLY A 234 9.83 -24.59 -23.07
N LYS A 235 8.86 -24.01 -22.35
CA LYS A 235 7.42 -24.22 -22.55
C LYS A 235 6.74 -23.06 -23.28
N LEU A 236 7.47 -21.95 -23.56
CA LEU A 236 6.90 -20.73 -24.11
C LEU A 236 6.80 -20.75 -25.62
N VAL A 237 7.73 -21.41 -26.30
CA VAL A 237 7.79 -21.56 -27.76
C VAL A 237 7.94 -23.04 -28.14
N ALA A 238 7.49 -23.40 -29.33
CA ALA A 238 7.69 -24.74 -29.84
C ALA A 238 9.17 -24.99 -30.14
N GLN A 239 9.62 -26.23 -29.85
CA GLN A 239 10.94 -26.69 -30.24
C GLN A 239 10.98 -26.91 -31.78
N ASP A 240 12.02 -26.43 -32.43
CA ASP A 240 12.26 -26.64 -33.87
C ASP A 240 13.39 -27.66 -34.05
N PRO A 241 13.12 -28.85 -34.63
CA PRO A 241 14.15 -29.86 -34.85
C PRO A 241 15.22 -29.41 -35.87
N ASN A 242 15.00 -28.36 -36.63
CA ASN A 242 15.97 -27.76 -37.56
C ASN A 242 16.88 -26.73 -36.92
N ASP A 243 16.69 -26.37 -35.66
CA ASP A 243 17.60 -25.51 -34.94
C ASP A 243 18.97 -26.19 -34.80
N GLU A 244 20.03 -25.38 -34.97
CA GLU A 244 21.41 -25.84 -34.73
C GLU A 244 21.51 -26.35 -33.27
N PRO A 245 22.03 -27.54 -33.02
CA PRO A 245 22.12 -28.09 -31.68
C PRO A 245 22.86 -27.14 -30.72
N VAL A 246 22.44 -27.11 -29.43
CA VAL A 246 23.07 -26.24 -28.42
C VAL A 246 24.55 -26.55 -28.22
N GLU A 247 25.00 -27.78 -28.49
CA GLU A 247 26.40 -28.18 -28.46
C GLU A 247 27.26 -27.31 -29.38
N VAL A 248 26.76 -26.98 -30.57
CA VAL A 248 27.48 -26.11 -31.51
C VAL A 248 27.61 -24.70 -30.98
N LEU A 249 26.57 -24.17 -30.33
CA LEU A 249 26.67 -22.88 -29.62
C LEU A 249 27.71 -22.91 -28.51
N LEU A 250 27.75 -23.98 -27.72
CA LEU A 250 28.74 -24.16 -26.65
C LEU A 250 30.18 -24.29 -27.18
N GLU A 251 30.36 -24.92 -28.35
CA GLU A 251 31.67 -24.94 -29.03
C GLU A 251 32.10 -23.55 -29.51
N LYS A 252 31.18 -22.77 -30.08
CA LYS A 252 31.44 -21.37 -30.45
C LYS A 252 31.85 -20.53 -29.25
N ILE A 253 31.19 -20.72 -28.12
CA ILE A 253 31.55 -20.07 -26.85
C ILE A 253 32.98 -20.45 -26.40
N ARG A 254 33.35 -21.74 -26.47
CA ARG A 254 34.70 -22.20 -26.14
C ARG A 254 35.75 -21.56 -27.04
N ALA A 255 35.49 -21.54 -28.34
CA ALA A 255 36.39 -20.93 -29.34
C ALA A 255 36.60 -19.44 -29.07
N GLU A 256 35.52 -18.68 -28.78
CA GLU A 256 35.63 -17.26 -28.47
C GLU A 256 36.38 -17.02 -27.17
N LYS A 257 36.13 -17.81 -26.12
CA LYS A 257 36.91 -17.73 -24.87
C LYS A 257 38.41 -18.00 -25.08
N GLN A 258 38.75 -19.01 -25.89
CA GLN A 258 40.11 -19.34 -26.22
C GLN A 258 40.82 -18.17 -26.95
N LYS A 259 40.13 -17.56 -27.93
CA LYS A 259 40.62 -16.40 -28.65
C LYS A 259 40.86 -15.20 -27.70
N LEU A 260 39.90 -14.91 -26.79
CA LEU A 260 40.07 -13.84 -25.80
C LEU A 260 41.18 -14.10 -24.83
N TYR A 261 41.46 -15.36 -24.50
CA TYR A 261 42.63 -15.72 -23.69
C TYR A 261 43.96 -15.50 -24.46
N GLU A 262 44.03 -15.88 -25.73
CA GLU A 262 45.22 -15.66 -26.60
C GLU A 262 45.49 -14.16 -26.78
N GLU A 263 44.41 -13.35 -26.85
CA GLU A 263 44.50 -11.87 -26.89
C GLU A 263 44.87 -11.24 -25.55
N GLY A 264 45.02 -12.04 -24.47
CA GLY A 264 45.36 -11.57 -23.11
C GLY A 264 44.16 -10.87 -22.41
N LYS A 265 42.96 -10.95 -22.97
CA LYS A 265 41.76 -10.34 -22.40
C LYS A 265 41.08 -11.24 -21.33
N LEU A 266 41.36 -12.54 -21.33
CA LEU A 266 40.92 -13.50 -20.31
C LEU A 266 42.13 -14.14 -19.61
N LYS A 267 41.92 -14.56 -18.36
CA LYS A 267 42.93 -15.32 -17.60
C LYS A 267 42.69 -16.83 -17.77
N LYS A 268 43.71 -17.65 -17.60
CA LYS A 268 43.66 -19.12 -17.70
C LYS A 268 42.54 -19.72 -16.81
N LYS A 269 42.31 -19.15 -15.63
CA LYS A 269 41.24 -19.58 -14.73
C LYS A 269 39.83 -19.36 -15.30
N ASP A 270 39.64 -18.41 -16.23
CA ASP A 270 38.37 -18.06 -16.83
C ASP A 270 38.06 -18.97 -18.04
N LEU A 271 39.03 -19.82 -18.45
CA LEU A 271 38.83 -20.92 -19.41
C LEU A 271 38.20 -22.17 -18.77
N ALA A 272 37.71 -22.09 -17.54
CA ALA A 272 37.04 -23.20 -16.86
C ALA A 272 36.11 -23.98 -17.77
N GLU A 273 36.11 -25.29 -17.67
CA GLU A 273 35.28 -26.18 -18.47
C GLU A 273 33.80 -25.82 -18.34
N ILE A 274 33.10 -25.84 -19.46
CA ILE A 274 31.67 -25.69 -19.49
C ILE A 274 31.09 -26.97 -18.94
N LEU A 275 30.58 -26.95 -17.70
CA LEU A 275 29.82 -28.05 -17.14
C LEU A 275 28.47 -28.09 -17.84
N THR A 276 28.22 -29.13 -18.65
CA THR A 276 26.96 -29.34 -19.32
C THR A 276 26.20 -30.44 -18.60
N GLU A 277 25.12 -30.10 -17.92
CA GLU A 277 24.22 -31.08 -17.34
C GLU A 277 22.95 -31.15 -18.18
N LYS A 278 22.43 -32.35 -18.39
CA LYS A 278 21.07 -32.53 -18.90
C LYS A 278 20.13 -32.27 -17.76
N GLY A 279 19.12 -31.41 -17.98
CA GLY A 279 18.08 -31.16 -16.99
C GLY A 279 17.36 -32.50 -16.67
N ASP A 280 17.34 -32.83 -15.40
CA ASP A 280 16.55 -33.94 -14.85
C ASP A 280 15.43 -33.38 -13.93
N ASP A 281 14.63 -34.24 -13.33
CA ASP A 281 13.53 -33.85 -12.45
C ASP A 281 14.03 -33.18 -11.15
N ASN A 282 15.33 -33.23 -10.84
CA ASN A 282 15.98 -32.60 -9.68
C ASN A 282 16.63 -31.27 -10.01
N SER A 283 16.60 -30.84 -11.28
CA SER A 283 17.15 -29.52 -11.64
C SER A 283 16.28 -28.37 -11.10
N PRO A 284 16.85 -27.21 -10.77
CA PRO A 284 16.10 -26.03 -10.32
C PRO A 284 15.01 -25.59 -11.32
N TYR A 285 15.15 -25.96 -12.59
CA TYR A 285 14.22 -25.64 -13.68
C TYR A 285 13.19 -26.74 -13.91
N GLY A 286 13.27 -27.87 -13.17
CA GLY A 286 12.51 -29.07 -13.46
C GLY A 286 12.91 -29.68 -14.81
N LYS A 287 11.99 -30.37 -15.48
CA LYS A 287 12.23 -31.01 -16.76
C LYS A 287 12.30 -29.97 -17.90
N ILE A 288 13.50 -29.70 -18.38
CA ILE A 288 13.74 -28.87 -19.58
C ILE A 288 13.76 -29.73 -20.88
N PRO A 289 13.64 -29.09 -22.08
CA PRO A 289 13.76 -29.83 -23.37
C PRO A 289 15.10 -30.55 -23.47
N LYS A 290 15.08 -31.72 -24.14
CA LYS A 290 16.30 -32.54 -24.37
C LYS A 290 17.38 -31.84 -25.20
N SER A 291 16.97 -30.83 -26.02
CA SER A 291 17.83 -30.00 -26.83
C SER A 291 18.58 -28.91 -26.02
N TRP A 292 18.22 -28.72 -24.73
CA TRP A 292 18.83 -27.72 -23.88
C TRP A 292 19.93 -28.30 -22.97
N ARG A 293 20.80 -27.41 -22.48
CA ARG A 293 21.82 -27.76 -21.46
C ARG A 293 21.78 -26.76 -20.34
N ILE A 294 22.10 -27.21 -19.14
CA ILE A 294 22.28 -26.35 -17.97
C ILE A 294 23.78 -26.03 -17.84
N ASN A 295 24.09 -24.74 -17.75
CA ASN A 295 25.47 -24.25 -17.66
C ASN A 295 25.57 -23.23 -16.53
N SER A 296 26.75 -23.03 -15.94
CA SER A 296 26.98 -21.88 -15.04
C SER A 296 27.16 -20.59 -15.83
N LEU A 297 26.70 -19.48 -15.26
CA LEU A 297 26.81 -18.17 -15.91
C LEU A 297 28.26 -17.83 -16.33
N ASN A 298 29.25 -18.12 -15.49
CA ASN A 298 30.67 -17.83 -15.80
C ASN A 298 31.21 -18.68 -16.94
N SER A 299 30.56 -19.79 -17.29
CA SER A 299 30.99 -20.64 -18.42
C SER A 299 30.51 -20.07 -19.77
N VAL A 300 29.40 -19.34 -19.78
CA VAL A 300 28.74 -18.88 -21.01
C VAL A 300 28.76 -17.36 -21.20
N ALA A 301 29.00 -16.59 -20.13
CA ALA A 301 28.95 -15.13 -20.16
C ALA A 301 30.21 -14.48 -19.60
N ASN A 302 30.53 -13.31 -20.13
CA ASN A 302 31.52 -12.40 -19.58
C ASN A 302 30.87 -11.61 -18.43
N ILE A 303 31.48 -11.63 -17.23
CA ILE A 303 30.91 -11.08 -16.01
C ILE A 303 31.94 -10.24 -15.27
N TYR A 304 31.72 -8.93 -15.13
CA TYR A 304 32.63 -8.03 -14.44
C TYR A 304 31.94 -6.81 -13.86
N THR A 305 32.52 -6.25 -12.79
CA THR A 305 32.04 -5.00 -12.17
C THR A 305 32.76 -3.79 -12.75
N GLY A 306 32.11 -2.63 -12.72
CA GLY A 306 32.66 -1.37 -13.15
C GLY A 306 33.62 -0.74 -12.11
N ASN A 307 33.82 0.57 -12.24
CA ASN A 307 34.73 1.36 -11.43
C ASN A 307 33.96 2.41 -10.62
N SER A 308 34.35 2.63 -9.37
CA SER A 308 33.80 3.72 -8.55
C SER A 308 34.41 5.06 -8.96
N ILE A 309 33.65 6.12 -8.85
CA ILE A 309 34.09 7.51 -8.96
C ILE A 309 33.83 8.19 -7.63
N ASN A 310 34.81 8.88 -7.06
CA ASN A 310 34.57 9.68 -5.87
C ASN A 310 33.82 10.98 -6.19
N ALA A 311 33.18 11.59 -5.18
CA ALA A 311 32.33 12.76 -5.37
C ALA A 311 33.07 13.97 -5.95
N THR A 312 34.34 14.17 -5.57
CA THR A 312 35.16 15.29 -6.04
C THR A 312 35.52 15.11 -7.50
N GLU A 313 36.04 13.95 -7.90
CA GLU A 313 36.36 13.65 -9.30
C GLU A 313 35.13 13.76 -10.18
N LYS A 314 34.01 13.25 -9.70
CA LYS A 314 32.75 13.32 -10.42
C LYS A 314 32.35 14.75 -10.75
N LYS A 315 32.45 15.65 -9.76
CA LYS A 315 32.08 17.07 -9.92
C LYS A 315 33.10 17.82 -10.79
N THR A 316 34.40 17.52 -10.61
CA THR A 316 35.51 18.30 -11.25
C THR A 316 35.74 17.91 -12.70
N TYR A 317 35.70 16.62 -13.03
CA TYR A 317 36.18 16.11 -14.32
C TYR A 317 35.07 15.50 -15.20
N PHE A 318 33.95 15.02 -14.61
CA PHE A 318 33.00 14.17 -15.33
C PHE A 318 31.60 14.78 -15.43
N SER A 319 31.26 15.79 -14.64
CA SER A 319 29.98 16.48 -14.69
C SER A 319 29.94 17.46 -15.87
N GLY A 320 29.02 17.26 -16.80
CA GLY A 320 28.91 18.09 -18.01
C GLY A 320 30.01 17.88 -19.05
N ALA A 321 30.87 16.88 -18.87
CA ALA A 321 31.92 16.52 -19.81
C ALA A 321 31.34 15.86 -21.08
N THR A 322 32.15 15.84 -22.17
CA THR A 322 31.89 15.04 -23.37
C THR A 322 32.59 13.69 -23.23
N GLY A 323 32.00 12.61 -23.76
CA GLY A 323 32.57 11.27 -23.68
C GLY A 323 31.52 10.17 -23.48
N ILE A 324 31.95 8.99 -23.00
CA ILE A 324 31.09 7.84 -22.76
C ILE A 324 30.27 8.05 -21.48
N ASN A 325 28.97 7.77 -21.52
CA ASN A 325 28.08 7.87 -20.37
C ASN A 325 28.55 6.98 -19.21
N TYR A 326 28.47 7.49 -17.98
CA TYR A 326 28.75 6.72 -16.77
C TYR A 326 27.44 6.41 -16.04
N ILE A 327 27.12 5.13 -15.92
CA ILE A 327 25.91 4.62 -15.29
C ILE A 327 26.20 4.14 -13.87
N ALA A 328 25.52 4.73 -12.89
CA ALA A 328 25.53 4.28 -11.50
C ALA A 328 24.23 3.50 -11.17
N THR A 329 24.17 2.86 -10.02
CA THR A 329 22.98 2.08 -9.59
C THR A 329 21.68 2.90 -9.57
N LYS A 330 21.75 4.21 -9.30
CA LYS A 330 20.59 5.10 -9.29
C LYS A 330 20.01 5.30 -10.69
N ASP A 331 20.85 5.20 -11.74
CA ASP A 331 20.50 5.46 -13.14
C ASP A 331 19.89 4.23 -13.82
N VAL A 332 19.89 3.06 -13.16
CA VAL A 332 19.14 1.87 -13.58
C VAL A 332 17.82 1.85 -12.80
N ASN A 333 16.69 1.81 -13.49
CA ASN A 333 15.36 1.80 -12.88
C ASN A 333 14.87 0.37 -12.60
N PHE A 334 13.81 0.24 -11.78
CA PHE A 334 13.21 -1.05 -11.45
C PHE A 334 12.41 -1.68 -12.60
N ASP A 335 12.01 -0.88 -13.59
CA ASP A 335 11.35 -1.31 -14.81
C ASP A 335 12.34 -1.77 -15.90
N GLY A 336 13.64 -1.68 -15.63
CA GLY A 336 14.72 -2.06 -16.54
C GLY A 336 15.20 -0.94 -17.46
N SER A 337 14.58 0.25 -17.42
CA SER A 337 15.05 1.43 -18.16
C SER A 337 16.34 1.98 -17.55
N ILE A 338 17.16 2.61 -18.39
CA ILE A 338 18.45 3.20 -18.00
C ILE A 338 18.41 4.69 -18.33
N ASP A 339 18.72 5.53 -17.33
CA ASP A 339 18.87 6.97 -17.53
C ASP A 339 20.27 7.31 -18.04
N TYR A 340 20.38 7.58 -19.34
CA TYR A 340 21.60 8.04 -19.99
C TYR A 340 21.84 9.55 -19.86
N ASN A 341 20.85 10.30 -19.35
CA ASN A 341 20.89 11.77 -19.26
C ASN A 341 21.28 12.26 -17.85
N ASN A 342 21.98 11.44 -17.09
CA ASN A 342 22.40 11.76 -15.71
C ASN A 342 23.50 12.84 -15.61
N GLY A 343 23.98 13.36 -16.76
CA GLY A 343 24.99 14.44 -16.84
C GLY A 343 26.43 14.03 -16.50
N ILE A 344 26.73 12.73 -16.39
CA ILE A 344 28.08 12.22 -16.04
C ILE A 344 28.62 11.43 -17.24
N LYS A 345 29.73 11.89 -17.79
CA LYS A 345 30.43 11.25 -18.91
C LYS A 345 31.93 11.13 -18.63
N ILE A 346 32.55 10.08 -19.14
CA ILE A 346 33.97 9.81 -19.02
C ILE A 346 34.65 10.27 -20.33
N PRO A 347 35.50 11.31 -20.28
CA PRO A 347 36.27 11.76 -21.43
C PRO A 347 37.28 10.68 -21.89
N GLU A 348 37.69 10.77 -23.17
CA GLU A 348 38.58 9.80 -23.82
C GLU A 348 39.90 9.61 -23.08
N ASP A 349 40.50 10.69 -22.58
CA ASP A 349 41.76 10.68 -21.82
C ASP A 349 41.68 9.85 -20.52
N TYR A 350 40.48 9.60 -20.00
CA TYR A 350 40.23 8.86 -18.77
C TYR A 350 39.75 7.42 -19.01
N LEU A 351 39.41 7.04 -20.26
CA LEU A 351 38.79 5.73 -20.55
C LEU A 351 39.70 4.55 -20.15
N SER A 352 41.02 4.70 -20.24
CA SER A 352 41.96 3.64 -19.82
C SER A 352 41.82 3.22 -18.35
N LYS A 353 41.22 4.08 -17.51
CA LYS A 353 41.00 3.81 -16.08
C LYS A 353 39.63 3.16 -15.81
N PHE A 354 38.77 3.09 -16.81
CA PHE A 354 37.41 2.60 -16.65
C PHE A 354 37.15 1.36 -17.47
N LYS A 355 36.31 0.48 -16.93
CA LYS A 355 35.76 -0.64 -17.68
C LYS A 355 34.54 -0.16 -18.44
N ILE A 356 34.45 -0.56 -19.69
CA ILE A 356 33.36 -0.25 -20.60
C ILE A 356 32.47 -1.48 -20.71
N SER A 357 31.17 -1.29 -20.62
CA SER A 357 30.17 -2.30 -20.95
C SER A 357 29.63 -2.01 -22.35
N PRO A 358 29.75 -2.93 -23.32
CA PRO A 358 29.27 -2.69 -24.68
C PRO A 358 27.74 -2.63 -24.75
N ALA A 359 27.23 -2.04 -25.83
CA ALA A 359 25.81 -2.10 -26.16
C ALA A 359 25.31 -3.55 -26.15
N ASN A 360 24.04 -3.74 -25.87
CA ASN A 360 23.37 -5.04 -25.72
C ASN A 360 23.87 -5.90 -24.54
N SER A 361 24.74 -5.37 -23.67
CA SER A 361 25.06 -6.05 -22.40
C SER A 361 24.00 -5.76 -21.34
N VAL A 362 23.87 -6.61 -20.35
CA VAL A 362 22.96 -6.43 -19.23
C VAL A 362 23.71 -5.86 -18.03
N LEU A 363 23.21 -4.77 -17.46
CA LEU A 363 23.65 -4.27 -16.17
C LEU A 363 22.78 -4.81 -15.04
N LEU A 364 23.40 -5.45 -14.04
CA LEU A 364 22.76 -6.00 -12.85
C LEU A 364 23.33 -5.34 -11.60
N CYS A 365 22.47 -4.87 -10.70
CA CYS A 365 22.89 -4.37 -9.40
C CYS A 365 23.25 -5.53 -8.46
N LEU A 366 24.47 -5.51 -7.90
CA LEU A 366 24.98 -6.57 -7.01
C LEU A 366 24.87 -6.24 -5.53
N GLU A 367 24.75 -4.96 -5.14
CA GLU A 367 24.89 -4.53 -3.75
C GLU A 367 23.76 -3.61 -3.28
N GLY A 368 23.47 -3.68 -1.97
CA GLY A 368 22.49 -2.82 -1.31
C GLY A 368 21.04 -3.25 -1.53
N GLY A 369 20.08 -2.39 -1.18
CA GLY A 369 18.66 -2.67 -1.25
C GLY A 369 18.10 -2.93 -2.66
N SER A 370 18.88 -2.58 -3.71
CA SER A 370 18.53 -2.81 -5.12
C SER A 370 19.17 -4.06 -5.71
N ALA A 371 19.97 -4.81 -4.94
CA ALA A 371 20.69 -5.99 -5.41
C ALA A 371 19.75 -7.08 -5.94
N GLY A 372 19.97 -7.50 -7.19
CA GLY A 372 19.13 -8.45 -7.92
C GLY A 372 17.80 -7.88 -8.44
N ARG A 373 17.48 -6.60 -8.17
CA ARG A 373 16.19 -5.99 -8.51
C ARG A 373 16.26 -4.95 -9.63
N LYS A 374 17.41 -4.29 -9.77
CA LYS A 374 17.66 -3.35 -10.86
C LYS A 374 18.49 -4.05 -11.91
N ILE A 375 17.90 -4.27 -13.08
CA ILE A 375 18.45 -5.02 -14.20
C ILE A 375 18.10 -4.25 -15.47
N GLY A 376 19.07 -3.81 -16.25
CA GLY A 376 18.83 -3.05 -17.48
C GLY A 376 19.63 -3.60 -18.66
N LEU A 377 19.03 -3.60 -19.86
CA LEU A 377 19.70 -3.92 -21.11
C LEU A 377 20.24 -2.63 -21.74
N LEU A 378 21.51 -2.58 -22.05
CA LEU A 378 22.17 -1.40 -22.61
C LEU A 378 21.83 -1.19 -24.10
N GLU A 379 21.43 0.03 -24.44
CA GLU A 379 21.22 0.46 -25.81
C GLU A 379 22.52 0.98 -26.47
N GLN A 380 23.47 1.41 -25.65
CA GLN A 380 24.77 1.93 -26.07
C GLN A 380 25.86 1.48 -25.10
N GLU A 381 27.14 1.64 -25.53
CA GLU A 381 28.26 1.41 -24.61
C GLU A 381 28.31 2.44 -23.49
N VAL A 382 28.72 1.99 -22.28
CA VAL A 382 28.79 2.83 -21.09
C VAL A 382 29.98 2.46 -20.20
N CYS A 383 30.53 3.44 -19.50
CA CYS A 383 31.27 3.20 -18.27
C CYS A 383 30.24 3.02 -17.13
N PHE A 384 30.57 2.27 -16.08
CA PHE A 384 29.60 1.97 -15.03
C PHE A 384 30.24 1.78 -13.65
N GLY A 385 29.39 1.91 -12.61
CA GLY A 385 29.82 1.87 -11.22
C GLY A 385 30.15 0.46 -10.70
N ASN A 386 30.98 0.37 -9.68
CA ASN A 386 31.44 -0.87 -9.06
C ASN A 386 30.33 -1.72 -8.39
N LYS A 387 29.17 -1.11 -8.06
CA LYS A 387 27.98 -1.81 -7.54
C LYS A 387 27.12 -2.46 -8.62
N LEU A 388 27.43 -2.16 -9.88
CA LEU A 388 26.84 -2.78 -11.05
C LEU A 388 27.77 -3.83 -11.63
N CYS A 389 27.17 -4.85 -12.20
CA CYS A 389 27.86 -5.89 -12.95
C CYS A 389 27.37 -5.88 -14.38
N SER A 390 28.29 -5.88 -15.33
CA SER A 390 28.03 -6.11 -16.72
C SER A 390 28.05 -7.61 -17.01
N LEU A 391 27.00 -8.09 -17.70
CA LEU A 391 26.90 -9.47 -18.16
C LEU A 391 26.59 -9.46 -19.68
N SER A 392 27.33 -10.26 -20.42
CA SER A 392 27.05 -10.50 -21.84
C SER A 392 27.47 -11.93 -22.21
N PHE A 393 26.70 -12.62 -23.01
CA PHE A 393 27.14 -13.91 -23.55
C PHE A 393 28.38 -13.73 -24.42
N HIS A 394 29.30 -14.69 -24.37
CA HIS A 394 30.43 -14.76 -25.31
C HIS A 394 29.92 -14.96 -26.75
N THR A 395 28.87 -15.77 -26.89
CA THR A 395 28.09 -15.99 -28.10
C THR A 395 26.68 -16.33 -27.68
N GLY A 396 25.65 -15.70 -28.26
CA GLY A 396 24.24 -15.92 -27.92
C GLY A 396 23.43 -14.63 -27.88
N GLU A 397 22.17 -14.75 -27.51
CA GLU A 397 21.19 -13.65 -27.49
C GLU A 397 21.14 -12.98 -26.11
N ASN A 398 21.69 -11.79 -25.97
CA ASN A 398 21.74 -11.09 -24.67
C ASN A 398 20.36 -10.66 -24.16
N LYS A 399 19.33 -10.53 -25.02
CA LYS A 399 17.94 -10.35 -24.55
C LYS A 399 17.45 -11.59 -23.79
N PHE A 400 17.86 -12.80 -24.19
CA PHE A 400 17.54 -14.00 -23.44
C PHE A 400 18.19 -13.97 -22.04
N LEU A 401 19.47 -13.59 -21.97
CA LEU A 401 20.16 -13.38 -20.69
C LEU A 401 19.44 -12.34 -19.83
N TYR A 402 19.01 -11.23 -20.41
CA TYR A 402 18.26 -10.18 -19.70
C TYR A 402 16.95 -10.72 -19.09
N TYR A 403 16.20 -11.52 -19.85
CA TYR A 403 14.97 -12.15 -19.33
C TYR A 403 15.24 -13.26 -18.33
N PHE A 404 16.32 -14.01 -18.51
CA PHE A 404 16.76 -14.98 -17.51
C PHE A 404 17.03 -14.33 -16.15
N LEU A 405 17.78 -13.23 -16.12
CA LEU A 405 18.13 -12.51 -14.89
C LEU A 405 16.90 -11.90 -14.17
N GLN A 406 15.75 -11.80 -14.84
CA GLN A 406 14.48 -11.40 -14.25
C GLN A 406 13.58 -12.58 -13.84
N SER A 407 13.97 -13.80 -14.18
CA SER A 407 13.16 -15.01 -13.90
C SER A 407 13.06 -15.30 -12.40
N PRO A 408 11.95 -15.89 -11.95
CA PRO A 408 11.78 -16.25 -10.54
C PRO A 408 12.90 -17.14 -9.99
N GLN A 409 13.38 -18.08 -10.81
CA GLN A 409 14.46 -19.00 -10.40
C GLN A 409 15.77 -18.25 -10.18
N PHE A 410 16.20 -17.42 -11.14
CA PHE A 410 17.41 -16.60 -10.96
C PHE A 410 17.32 -15.72 -9.72
N LEU A 411 16.17 -15.06 -9.51
CA LEU A 411 15.97 -14.17 -8.36
C LEU A 411 16.05 -14.94 -7.03
N SER A 412 15.56 -16.19 -6.99
CA SER A 412 15.71 -17.06 -5.81
C SER A 412 17.18 -17.41 -5.58
N ASP A 413 17.87 -17.93 -6.57
CA ASP A 413 19.28 -18.34 -6.49
C ASP A 413 20.20 -17.15 -6.13
N PHE A 414 19.86 -15.96 -6.66
CA PHE A 414 20.55 -14.73 -6.32
C PHE A 414 20.33 -14.33 -4.85
N GLN A 415 19.11 -14.46 -4.32
CA GLN A 415 18.82 -14.18 -2.91
C GLN A 415 19.57 -15.14 -1.99
N ASP A 416 19.59 -16.43 -2.31
CA ASP A 416 20.29 -17.45 -1.53
C ASP A 416 21.83 -17.26 -1.55
N SER A 417 22.33 -16.63 -2.61
CA SER A 417 23.76 -16.31 -2.77
C SER A 417 24.19 -15.05 -2.01
N LYS A 418 23.27 -14.26 -1.45
CA LYS A 418 23.61 -13.04 -0.70
C LYS A 418 24.41 -13.34 0.55
N SER A 419 25.33 -12.44 0.88
CA SER A 419 26.17 -12.52 2.08
C SER A 419 26.36 -11.16 2.71
N GLY A 420 26.54 -11.15 4.05
CA GLY A 420 26.78 -9.95 4.86
C GLY A 420 25.50 -9.17 5.21
N ILE A 421 25.63 -8.25 6.18
CA ILE A 421 24.52 -7.44 6.74
C ILE A 421 23.90 -6.52 5.69
N ILE A 422 24.65 -6.04 4.70
CA ILE A 422 24.19 -5.13 3.64
C ILE A 422 23.64 -5.89 2.42
N GLY A 423 23.77 -7.22 2.39
CA GLY A 423 23.20 -8.08 1.36
C GLY A 423 23.76 -7.82 -0.05
N GLY A 424 24.94 -8.33 -0.37
CA GLY A 424 25.53 -8.27 -1.72
C GLY A 424 25.88 -9.66 -2.25
N VAL A 425 26.00 -9.79 -3.58
CA VAL A 425 26.46 -11.01 -4.27
C VAL A 425 27.77 -10.68 -5.00
N SER A 426 28.82 -11.44 -4.71
CA SER A 426 30.10 -11.29 -5.43
C SER A 426 29.99 -11.84 -6.85
N VAL A 427 30.80 -11.33 -7.79
CA VAL A 427 30.91 -11.86 -9.17
C VAL A 427 31.19 -13.37 -9.17
N LYS A 428 32.01 -13.87 -8.21
CA LYS A 428 32.27 -15.31 -8.10
C LYS A 428 31.01 -16.10 -7.76
N LYS A 429 30.19 -15.62 -6.82
CA LYS A 429 28.92 -16.28 -6.45
C LYS A 429 27.88 -16.17 -7.56
N LEU A 430 27.80 -15.02 -8.22
CA LEU A 430 26.95 -14.85 -9.39
C LEU A 430 27.30 -15.80 -10.52
N GLY A 431 28.59 -15.97 -10.79
CA GLY A 431 29.09 -16.82 -11.88
C GLY A 431 28.79 -18.30 -11.74
N VAL A 432 28.51 -18.81 -10.52
CA VAL A 432 28.14 -20.23 -10.32
C VAL A 432 26.63 -20.47 -10.41
N ILE A 433 25.80 -19.44 -10.48
CA ILE A 433 24.36 -19.60 -10.72
C ILE A 433 24.18 -20.25 -12.09
N THR A 434 23.31 -21.24 -12.15
CA THR A 434 23.06 -22.00 -13.38
C THR A 434 22.02 -21.31 -14.27
N ILE A 435 22.18 -21.47 -15.57
CA ILE A 435 21.28 -20.96 -16.62
C ILE A 435 20.92 -22.08 -17.60
N PRO A 436 19.65 -22.24 -17.97
CA PRO A 436 19.24 -23.17 -19.02
C PRO A 436 19.56 -22.53 -20.38
N MET A 437 20.32 -23.23 -21.21
CA MET A 437 20.79 -22.77 -22.52
C MET A 437 20.04 -23.49 -23.63
N PRO A 438 19.14 -22.81 -24.36
CA PRO A 438 18.55 -23.30 -25.60
C PRO A 438 19.48 -23.12 -26.79
N PRO A 439 19.20 -23.76 -27.92
CA PRO A 439 19.76 -23.39 -29.23
C PRO A 439 19.63 -21.90 -29.51
N GLN A 440 20.59 -21.30 -30.22
CA GLN A 440 20.64 -19.82 -30.40
C GLN A 440 19.36 -19.26 -31.03
N LYS A 441 18.84 -19.85 -32.10
CA LYS A 441 17.59 -19.41 -32.73
C LYS A 441 16.39 -19.53 -31.82
N GLU A 442 16.39 -20.51 -30.93
CA GLU A 442 15.35 -20.64 -29.91
C GLU A 442 15.44 -19.53 -28.86
N GLN A 443 16.66 -19.09 -28.44
CA GLN A 443 16.84 -17.91 -27.57
C GLN A 443 16.19 -16.67 -28.18
N GLU A 444 16.38 -16.43 -29.49
CA GLU A 444 15.79 -15.31 -30.24
C GLU A 444 14.25 -15.40 -30.26
N ARG A 445 13.69 -16.60 -30.53
CA ARG A 445 12.23 -16.82 -30.51
C ARG A 445 11.63 -16.61 -29.11
N ILE A 446 12.29 -17.10 -28.08
CA ILE A 446 11.87 -16.90 -26.68
C ILE A 446 11.88 -15.42 -26.36
N SER A 447 12.96 -14.71 -26.64
CA SER A 447 13.11 -13.27 -26.37
C SER A 447 12.01 -12.45 -27.04
N SER A 448 11.77 -12.71 -28.33
CA SER A 448 10.72 -12.04 -29.10
C SER A 448 9.33 -12.33 -28.56
N LYS A 449 9.08 -13.59 -28.13
CA LYS A 449 7.78 -13.97 -27.56
C LYS A 449 7.52 -13.34 -26.18
N VAL A 450 8.54 -13.29 -25.32
CA VAL A 450 8.46 -12.62 -24.01
C VAL A 450 8.15 -11.13 -24.22
N GLU A 451 8.87 -10.47 -25.13
CA GLU A 451 8.66 -9.04 -25.45
C GLU A 451 7.22 -8.77 -25.89
N GLN A 452 6.69 -9.55 -26.85
CA GLN A 452 5.31 -9.45 -27.32
C GLN A 452 4.29 -9.63 -26.18
N LEU A 453 4.52 -10.61 -25.29
CA LEU A 453 3.63 -10.85 -24.18
C LEU A 453 3.70 -9.75 -23.13
N PHE A 454 4.89 -9.22 -22.83
CA PHE A 454 5.04 -8.10 -21.91
C PHE A 454 4.37 -6.83 -22.42
N GLN A 455 4.49 -6.54 -23.72
CA GLN A 455 3.75 -5.43 -24.36
C GLN A 455 2.24 -5.59 -24.20
N LYS A 456 1.70 -6.77 -24.43
CA LYS A 456 0.27 -7.05 -24.20
C LYS A 456 -0.13 -6.86 -22.74
N VAL A 457 0.66 -7.38 -21.78
CA VAL A 457 0.39 -7.18 -20.35
C VAL A 457 0.36 -5.69 -20.03
N ASN A 458 1.31 -4.90 -20.52
CA ASN A 458 1.35 -3.45 -20.28
C ASN A 458 0.23 -2.66 -20.96
N GLN A 459 -0.41 -3.19 -22.01
CA GLN A 459 -1.55 -2.56 -22.68
C GLN A 459 -2.88 -2.78 -21.92
N PHE A 460 -2.99 -3.85 -21.15
CA PHE A 460 -4.20 -4.18 -20.39
C PHE A 460 -4.24 -3.56 -19.00
N TYR A 461 -3.11 -3.11 -18.49
CA TYR A 461 -2.92 -2.54 -17.15
C TYR A 461 -2.09 -1.25 -17.19
#